data_aed6406ccbb31c65e98653018e8d761b
#
_entry.id   aed6406ccbb31c65e98653018e8d761b
#
_cell.length_a   1.000
_cell.length_b   1.000
_cell.length_c   1.000
_cell.angle_alpha   90.00
_cell.angle_beta   90.00
_cell.angle_gamma   90.00
#
_symmetry.space_group_name_H-M   'P 1'
#
loop_
_entity.id
_entity.type
_entity.pdbx_description
1 polymer ?
#
loop_
_entity_poly.entity_id
_entity_poly.type
_entity_poly.pdbx_seq_one_letter_code
_entity_poly.pdbx_strand_id
1 'polypeptide(L)' 'MERDESFVQPSFDQRVWSVVEQIPHGRLATYGQIADLIGAWGCARQVGWALRRLSLPSDVPWHRVVNAKGQIS' A
#
# COMPACT_ATOMS: atom_id res chain seq x y z
N MET A 1 19.95 6.47 24.66
CA MET A 1 18.58 6.60 24.93
C MET A 1 17.77 5.49 24.33
N GLU A 2 16.91 4.94 25.14
CA GLU A 2 16.12 3.87 24.72
C GLU A 2 14.94 4.31 23.94
N ARG A 3 14.66 3.69 22.83
CA ARG A 3 13.52 4.05 22.03
C ARG A 3 12.31 3.25 22.48
N ASP A 4 11.24 3.97 22.73
CA ASP A 4 10.00 3.34 23.09
C ASP A 4 9.37 2.74 21.86
N GLU A 5 8.94 1.48 21.96
CA GLU A 5 8.32 0.79 20.85
C GLU A 5 7.08 1.50 20.34
N SER A 6 6.38 2.20 21.22
CA SER A 6 5.17 2.89 20.83
C SER A 6 5.43 4.04 19.87
N PHE A 7 6.68 4.47 19.74
CA PHE A 7 7.03 5.54 18.81
C PHE A 7 7.59 5.04 17.50
N VAL A 8 7.65 3.73 17.31
CA VAL A 8 8.13 3.20 16.05
C VAL A 8 7.13 3.49 14.97
N GLN A 9 7.59 4.11 13.89
CA GLN A 9 6.73 4.42 12.77
C GLN A 9 6.35 3.14 12.03
N PRO A 10 5.13 3.08 11.47
CA PRO A 10 4.76 1.96 10.63
C PRO A 10 5.75 1.83 9.47
N SER A 11 6.04 0.62 9.06
CA SER A 11 6.90 0.41 7.92
C SER A 11 6.20 0.93 6.65
N PHE A 12 6.98 1.11 5.60
CA PHE A 12 6.43 1.52 4.32
C PHE A 12 5.32 0.54 3.88
N ASP A 13 5.60 -0.76 4.01
CA ASP A 13 4.63 -1.77 3.62
C ASP A 13 3.34 -1.65 4.40
N GLN A 14 3.44 -1.45 5.71
CA GLN A 14 2.25 -1.30 6.56
C GLN A 14 1.44 -0.09 6.16
N ARG A 15 2.10 1.00 5.80
CA ARG A 15 1.41 2.21 5.37
C ARG A 15 0.66 1.97 4.06
N VAL A 16 1.29 1.25 3.13
CA VAL A 16 0.65 0.88 1.87
C VAL A 16 -0.57 0.01 2.13
N TRP A 17 -0.40 -1.03 2.93
CA TRP A 17 -1.49 -1.97 3.22
C TRP A 17 -2.66 -1.27 3.90
N SER A 18 -2.37 -0.35 4.82
CA SER A 18 -3.40 0.39 5.53
C SER A 18 -4.25 1.23 4.59
N VAL A 19 -3.61 1.91 3.63
CA VAL A 19 -4.33 2.71 2.65
C VAL A 19 -5.15 1.82 1.72
N VAL A 20 -4.57 0.70 1.29
CA VAL A 20 -5.26 -0.23 0.39
C VAL A 20 -6.51 -0.79 1.05
N GLU A 21 -6.45 -1.06 2.36
CA GLU A 21 -7.62 -1.55 3.08
C GLU A 21 -8.77 -0.55 3.07
N GLN A 22 -8.49 0.72 2.87
CA GLN A 22 -9.51 1.75 2.85
C GLN A 22 -10.16 1.95 1.49
N ILE A 23 -9.72 1.23 0.47
CA ILE A 23 -10.32 1.34 -0.85
C ILE A 23 -11.72 0.72 -0.77
N PRO A 24 -12.78 1.50 -1.08
CA PRO A 24 -14.14 0.96 -0.99
C PRO A 24 -14.36 -0.17 -1.99
N HIS A 25 -15.27 -1.05 -1.63
CA HIS A 25 -15.67 -2.12 -2.52
C HIS A 25 -16.17 -1.52 -3.83
N GLY A 26 -15.73 -2.09 -4.94
CA GLY A 26 -16.12 -1.60 -6.26
C GLY A 26 -15.29 -0.44 -6.77
N ARG A 27 -14.27 0.00 -6.01
CA ARG A 27 -13.38 1.07 -6.43
C ARG A 27 -11.99 0.54 -6.68
N LEU A 28 -11.25 1.24 -7.52
CA LEU A 28 -9.87 0.89 -7.84
C LEU A 28 -8.98 2.09 -7.57
N ALA A 29 -7.72 1.83 -7.27
CA ALA A 29 -6.72 2.88 -7.10
C ALA A 29 -5.48 2.48 -7.87
N THR A 30 -4.69 3.45 -8.32
CA THR A 30 -3.43 3.16 -8.97
C THR A 30 -2.31 3.12 -7.94
N TYR A 31 -1.20 2.51 -8.30
CA TYR A 31 -0.02 2.51 -7.44
C TYR A 31 0.43 3.94 -7.12
N GLY A 32 0.34 4.82 -8.14
CA GLY A 32 0.71 6.21 -7.93
C GLY A 32 -0.19 6.91 -6.94
N GLN A 33 -1.49 6.64 -6.99
CA GLN A 33 -2.44 7.21 -6.04
C GLN A 33 -2.15 6.76 -4.62
N ILE A 34 -1.82 5.47 -4.45
CA ILE A 34 -1.46 4.95 -3.14
C ILE A 34 -0.19 5.65 -2.63
N ALA A 35 0.81 5.79 -3.50
CA ALA A 35 2.05 6.45 -3.12
C ALA A 35 1.79 7.89 -2.68
N ASP A 36 0.94 8.61 -3.40
CA ASP A 36 0.60 9.98 -3.05
C ASP A 36 -0.09 10.06 -1.69
N LEU A 37 -0.99 9.13 -1.43
CA LEU A 37 -1.76 9.14 -0.18
C LEU A 37 -0.88 8.91 1.04
N ILE A 38 0.20 8.16 0.88
CA ILE A 38 1.10 7.92 2.00
C ILE A 38 2.26 8.92 2.03
N GLY A 39 2.24 9.91 1.14
CA GLY A 39 3.28 10.93 1.11
C GLY A 39 4.59 10.45 0.50
N ALA A 40 4.57 9.37 -0.26
CA ALA A 40 5.76 8.81 -0.88
C ALA A 40 5.70 9.02 -2.39
N TRP A 41 5.64 10.27 -2.79
CA TRP A 41 5.48 10.63 -4.20
C TRP A 41 6.61 10.04 -5.03
N GLY A 42 6.25 9.51 -6.18
CA GLY A 42 7.22 8.90 -7.06
C GLY A 42 7.58 7.47 -6.70
N CYS A 43 6.93 6.90 -5.70
CA CYS A 43 7.24 5.56 -5.21
C CYS A 43 6.23 4.50 -5.64
N ALA A 44 5.60 4.66 -6.81
CA ALA A 44 4.60 3.71 -7.28
C ALA A 44 5.16 2.30 -7.40
N ARG A 45 6.41 2.17 -7.85
CA ARG A 45 7.05 0.86 -7.97
C ARG A 45 7.19 0.18 -6.61
N GLN A 46 7.58 0.97 -5.61
CA GLN A 46 7.74 0.45 -4.26
C GLN A 46 6.40 0.02 -3.67
N VAL A 47 5.32 0.72 -4.02
CA VAL A 47 3.98 0.30 -3.62
C VAL A 47 3.67 -1.09 -4.18
N GLY A 48 4.01 -1.32 -5.45
CA GLY A 48 3.83 -2.63 -6.06
C GLY A 48 4.61 -3.70 -5.31
N TRP A 49 5.84 -3.39 -4.91
CA TRP A 49 6.66 -4.34 -4.16
C TRP A 49 6.06 -4.64 -2.79
N ALA A 50 5.52 -3.61 -2.13
CA ALA A 50 4.87 -3.81 -0.82
C ALA A 50 3.69 -4.76 -0.95
N LEU A 51 2.91 -4.65 -2.02
CA LEU A 51 1.78 -5.52 -2.22
C LEU A 51 2.22 -6.95 -2.52
N ARG A 52 3.35 -7.11 -3.20
CA ARG A 52 3.88 -8.45 -3.46
C ARG A 52 4.38 -9.15 -2.21
N ARG A 53 4.68 -8.39 -1.17
CA ARG A 53 5.16 -8.97 0.09
C ARG A 53 4.03 -9.41 1.00
N LEU A 54 2.76 -9.22 0.58
CA LEU A 54 1.64 -9.73 1.36
C LEU A 54 1.65 -11.25 1.36
N SER A 55 1.40 -11.82 2.53
CA SER A 55 1.24 -13.25 2.65
C SER A 55 -0.20 -13.60 2.36
N LEU A 56 -0.42 -14.59 1.52
CA LEU A 56 -1.76 -15.02 1.18
C LEU A 56 -2.16 -16.20 2.06
N PRO A 57 -3.44 -16.30 2.43
CA PRO A 57 -4.53 -15.36 2.15
C PRO A 57 -4.38 -14.08 2.97
N SER A 58 -4.87 -12.98 2.44
CA SER A 58 -4.75 -11.69 3.07
C SER A 58 -6.09 -10.95 3.01
N ASP A 59 -6.39 -10.19 4.07
CA ASP A 59 -7.57 -9.35 4.09
C ASP A 59 -7.37 -8.04 3.34
N VAL A 60 -6.12 -7.74 2.98
CA VAL A 60 -5.82 -6.53 2.22
C VAL A 60 -6.30 -6.72 0.78
N PRO A 61 -7.18 -5.83 0.27
CA PRO A 61 -7.74 -6.00 -1.07
C PRO A 61 -6.76 -5.54 -2.15
N TRP A 62 -5.64 -6.23 -2.28
CA TRP A 62 -4.60 -5.89 -3.24
C TRP A 62 -5.09 -5.86 -4.67
N HIS A 63 -6.14 -6.63 -4.97
CA HIS A 63 -6.71 -6.70 -6.31
C HIS A 63 -7.43 -5.41 -6.72
N ARG A 64 -7.60 -4.47 -5.79
CA ARG A 64 -8.18 -3.17 -6.09
C ARG A 64 -7.13 -2.13 -6.47
N VAL A 65 -5.86 -2.54 -6.51
CA VAL A 65 -4.78 -1.65 -6.91
C VAL A 65 -4.29 -2.09 -8.29
N VAL A 66 -4.22 -1.12 -9.20
CA VAL A 66 -3.87 -1.40 -10.59
C VAL A 66 -2.75 -0.45 -11.02
N ASN A 67 -2.11 -0.77 -12.13
CA ASN A 67 -1.11 0.13 -12.69
C ASN A 67 -1.81 1.25 -13.46
N ALA A 68 -1.04 2.19 -14.00
CA ALA A 68 -1.60 3.34 -14.71
C ALA A 68 -2.42 2.94 -15.93
N LYS A 69 -2.25 1.72 -16.42
CA LYS A 69 -3.01 1.22 -17.56
C LYS A 69 -4.27 0.48 -17.14
N GLY A 70 -4.55 0.43 -15.85
CA GLY A 70 -5.73 -0.25 -15.34
C GLY A 70 -5.57 -1.75 -15.18
N GLN A 71 -4.35 -2.25 -15.18
CA GLN A 71 -4.08 -3.69 -15.08
C GLN A 71 -3.67 -4.05 -13.66
N ILE A 72 -4.14 -5.20 -13.20
CA ILE A 72 -3.70 -5.75 -11.94
C ILE A 72 -2.32 -6.34 -12.16
N SER A 73 -1.42 -5.98 -11.29
CA SER A 73 -0.03 -6.39 -11.44
C SER A 73 0.27 -7.65 -10.65
#